data_02c60da1d1f5a0723020a372bb23e010
#
_entry.id   02c60da1d1f5a0723020a372bb23e010
#
_cell.length_a   1.000
_cell.length_b   1.000
_cell.length_c   1.000
_cell.angle_alpha   90.00
_cell.angle_beta   90.00
_cell.angle_gamma   90.00
#
_symmetry.space_group_name_H-M   'P 1'
#
loop_
_entity.id
_entity.type
_entity.pdbx_description
1 polymer ?
#
loop_
_entity_poly.entity_id
_entity_poly.type
_entity_poly.pdbx_seq_one_letter_code
_entity_poly.pdbx_strand_id
1 'polypeptide(L)'
;MRELSDPIDPDFVREFVAASVSGPVPPAFLETIVAENLKVPAWVWSATLEGLVEAVPASETATITAPTLILWGDRDGFLPRGDQEALAAAIPGSRLVVYEDTGHAVHWEQPERVAADIVGLAAQVRS
;
A
#
# COMPACT_ATOMS: atom_id res chain seq x y z
N MET A 1 15.67 -12.69 10.11
CA MET A 1 14.22 -12.35 10.16
C MET A 1 13.77 -12.56 11.60
N ARG A 2 13.07 -11.58 12.20
CA ARG A 2 12.58 -11.70 13.58
C ARG A 2 11.48 -12.77 13.58
N GLU A 3 11.58 -13.78 14.42
CA GLU A 3 10.53 -14.78 14.56
C GLU A 3 9.35 -14.13 15.30
N LEU A 4 8.19 -14.09 14.65
CA LEU A 4 6.97 -13.54 15.23
C LEU A 4 6.24 -14.59 16.05
N SER A 5 5.74 -14.23 17.22
CA SER A 5 5.00 -15.10 18.14
C SER A 5 3.76 -14.41 18.69
N ASP A 6 2.77 -15.19 19.09
CA ASP A 6 1.57 -14.67 19.72
C ASP A 6 1.73 -14.52 21.24
N PRO A 7 1.22 -13.41 21.82
CA PRO A 7 0.65 -12.24 21.14
C PRO A 7 1.72 -11.47 20.38
N ILE A 8 1.34 -10.88 19.24
CA ILE A 8 2.27 -10.09 18.45
C ILE A 8 2.83 -8.91 19.25
N ASP A 9 4.12 -8.62 19.08
CA ASP A 9 4.80 -7.54 19.79
C ASP A 9 4.21 -6.17 19.40
N PRO A 10 3.68 -5.38 20.33
CA PRO A 10 3.12 -4.06 20.06
C PRO A 10 4.13 -3.08 19.47
N ASP A 11 5.39 -3.16 19.86
CA ASP A 11 6.43 -2.27 19.32
C ASP A 11 6.73 -2.59 17.87
N PHE A 12 6.75 -3.87 17.49
CA PHE A 12 6.85 -4.28 16.09
C PHE A 12 5.71 -3.70 15.24
N VAL A 13 4.46 -3.78 15.72
CA VAL A 13 3.31 -3.24 14.99
C VAL A 13 3.39 -1.72 14.87
N ARG A 14 3.80 -1.00 15.93
CA ARG A 14 3.98 0.46 15.90
C ARG A 14 5.05 0.88 14.90
N GLU A 15 6.18 0.18 14.88
CA GLU A 15 7.26 0.43 13.92
C GLU A 15 6.79 0.21 12.47
N PHE A 16 6.05 -0.87 12.22
CA PHE A 16 5.48 -1.17 10.90
C PHE A 16 4.49 -0.09 10.44
N VAL A 17 3.56 0.32 11.31
CA VAL A 17 2.59 1.38 11.01
C VAL A 17 3.30 2.72 10.77
N ALA A 18 4.29 3.06 11.59
CA ALA A 18 5.08 4.28 11.42
C ALA A 18 5.88 4.29 10.11
N ALA A 19 6.43 3.14 9.69
CA ALA A 19 7.16 3.02 8.43
C ALA A 19 6.26 3.15 7.19
N SER A 20 4.93 2.99 7.35
CA SER A 20 3.96 3.08 6.25
C SER A 20 3.58 4.52 5.88
N VAL A 21 3.98 5.50 6.69
CA VAL A 21 3.64 6.92 6.48
C VAL A 21 4.89 7.79 6.45
N SER A 22 4.84 8.91 5.77
CA SER A 22 5.91 9.91 5.69
C SER A 22 5.47 11.28 6.20
N GLY A 23 4.21 11.61 5.97
CA GLY A 23 3.60 12.86 6.38
C GLY A 23 2.77 12.75 7.66
N PRO A 24 2.16 13.86 8.10
CA PRO A 24 1.33 13.87 9.29
C PRO A 24 0.01 13.11 9.06
N VAL A 25 -0.29 12.21 9.99
CA VAL A 25 -1.56 11.49 10.07
C VAL A 25 -2.10 11.68 11.49
N PRO A 26 -3.43 11.88 11.70
CA PRO A 26 -3.98 12.06 13.03
C PRO A 26 -3.56 10.93 13.98
N PRO A 27 -2.99 11.22 15.15
CA PRO A 27 -2.51 10.20 16.09
C PRO A 27 -3.58 9.19 16.49
N ALA A 28 -4.81 9.63 16.71
CA ALA A 28 -5.93 8.76 17.06
C ALA A 28 -6.25 7.73 15.96
N PHE A 29 -6.07 8.11 14.69
CA PHE A 29 -6.24 7.19 13.57
C PHE A 29 -5.12 6.13 13.56
N LEU A 30 -3.87 6.53 13.74
CA LEU A 30 -2.74 5.59 13.81
C LEU A 30 -2.88 4.61 14.98
N GLU A 31 -3.33 5.07 16.15
CA GLU A 31 -3.61 4.18 17.28
C GLU A 31 -4.72 3.17 16.96
N THR A 32 -5.74 3.55 16.21
CA THR A 32 -6.76 2.63 15.72
C THR A 32 -6.15 1.57 14.80
N ILE A 33 -5.30 1.99 13.86
CA ILE A 33 -4.61 1.05 12.96
C ILE A 33 -3.72 0.07 13.73
N VAL A 34 -2.96 0.56 14.71
CA VAL A 34 -2.14 -0.30 15.58
C VAL A 34 -3.03 -1.31 16.32
N ALA A 35 -4.12 -0.86 16.92
CA ALA A 35 -5.04 -1.73 17.66
C ALA A 35 -5.65 -2.82 16.77
N GLU A 36 -6.01 -2.52 15.53
CA GLU A 36 -6.52 -3.51 14.58
C GLU A 36 -5.44 -4.51 14.14
N ASN A 37 -4.23 -4.04 13.89
CA ASN A 37 -3.11 -4.91 13.51
C ASN A 37 -2.70 -5.87 14.65
N LEU A 38 -2.83 -5.47 15.91
CA LEU A 38 -2.57 -6.33 17.08
C LEU A 38 -3.54 -7.51 17.21
N LYS A 39 -4.67 -7.47 16.54
CA LYS A 39 -5.62 -8.59 16.49
C LYS A 39 -5.21 -9.68 15.50
N VAL A 40 -4.25 -9.39 14.62
CA VAL A 40 -3.81 -10.32 13.58
C VAL A 40 -2.81 -11.31 14.19
N PRO A 41 -3.06 -12.63 14.14
CA PRO A 41 -2.15 -13.63 14.68
C PRO A 41 -0.78 -13.62 13.98
N ALA A 42 0.28 -13.97 14.72
CA ALA A 42 1.65 -13.99 14.21
C ALA A 42 1.83 -14.82 12.93
N TRP A 43 1.14 -15.96 12.83
CA TRP A 43 1.22 -16.82 11.65
C TRP A 43 0.67 -16.13 10.39
N VAL A 44 -0.34 -15.25 10.53
CA VAL A 44 -0.87 -14.47 9.38
C VAL A 44 0.17 -13.47 8.90
N TRP A 45 0.84 -12.77 9.82
CA TRP A 45 1.94 -11.87 9.49
C TRP A 45 3.04 -12.58 8.73
N SER A 46 3.50 -13.74 9.23
CA SER A 46 4.56 -14.53 8.60
C SER A 46 4.16 -15.04 7.22
N ALA A 47 2.99 -15.65 7.10
CA ALA A 47 2.49 -16.17 5.82
C ALA A 47 2.26 -15.06 4.77
N THR A 48 1.80 -13.88 5.20
CA THR A 48 1.63 -12.72 4.31
C THR A 48 2.99 -12.26 3.77
N LEU A 49 3.99 -12.15 4.63
CA LEU A 49 5.33 -11.75 4.21
C LEU A 49 5.96 -12.77 3.25
N GLU A 50 5.85 -14.06 3.56
CA GLU A 50 6.32 -15.14 2.68
C GLU A 50 5.64 -15.05 1.30
N GLY A 51 4.30 -14.91 1.27
CA GLY A 51 3.55 -14.76 0.03
C GLY A 51 3.95 -13.52 -0.78
N LEU A 52 4.25 -12.40 -0.12
CA LEU A 52 4.72 -11.19 -0.80
C LEU A 52 6.11 -11.36 -1.42
N VAL A 53 7.02 -12.06 -0.72
CA VAL A 53 8.39 -12.31 -1.21
C VAL A 53 8.38 -13.28 -2.40
N GLU A 54 7.49 -14.26 -2.40
CA GLU A 54 7.37 -15.28 -3.45
C GLU A 54 6.48 -14.85 -4.63
N ALA A 55 5.72 -13.77 -4.48
CA ALA A 55 4.79 -13.32 -5.50
C ALA A 55 5.50 -12.87 -6.78
N VAL A 56 4.98 -13.31 -7.92
CA VAL A 56 5.38 -12.77 -9.22
C VAL A 56 4.68 -11.41 -9.41
N PRO A 57 5.42 -10.32 -9.67
CA PRO A 57 4.82 -9.01 -9.86
C PRO A 57 3.84 -8.97 -11.03
N ALA A 58 2.76 -8.21 -10.91
CA ALA A 58 1.80 -8.03 -11.99
C ALA A 58 2.42 -7.43 -13.27
N SER A 59 3.54 -6.70 -13.14
CA SER A 59 4.34 -6.21 -14.26
C SER A 59 4.93 -7.35 -15.13
N GLU A 60 5.12 -8.53 -14.58
CA GLU A 60 5.66 -9.69 -15.29
C GLU A 60 4.56 -10.60 -15.84
N THR A 61 3.36 -10.58 -15.28
CA THR A 61 2.25 -11.43 -15.72
C THR A 61 1.44 -10.83 -16.85
N ALA A 62 1.41 -9.51 -16.98
CA ALA A 62 0.74 -8.74 -18.04
C ALA A 62 -0.71 -9.17 -18.35
N THR A 63 -1.45 -9.65 -17.35
CA THR A 63 -2.79 -10.22 -17.50
C THR A 63 -3.91 -9.25 -17.14
N ILE A 64 -3.59 -8.05 -16.62
CA ILE A 64 -4.58 -7.05 -16.21
C ILE A 64 -5.06 -6.29 -17.45
N THR A 65 -6.35 -6.39 -17.76
CA THR A 65 -7.00 -5.68 -18.86
C THR A 65 -8.04 -4.66 -18.39
N ALA A 66 -8.38 -4.67 -17.11
CA ALA A 66 -9.30 -3.72 -16.52
C ALA A 66 -8.73 -2.29 -16.51
N PRO A 67 -9.59 -1.25 -16.60
CA PRO A 67 -9.16 0.13 -16.36
C PRO A 67 -8.46 0.25 -15.01
N THR A 68 -7.22 0.74 -15.01
CA THR A 68 -6.35 0.70 -13.83
C THR A 68 -5.77 2.08 -13.52
N LEU A 69 -5.84 2.45 -12.26
CA LEU A 69 -5.20 3.62 -11.68
C LEU A 69 -4.21 3.15 -10.62
N ILE A 70 -2.94 3.56 -10.77
CA ILE A 70 -1.87 3.26 -9.83
C ILE A 70 -1.62 4.51 -9.01
N LEU A 71 -1.80 4.43 -7.69
CA LEU A 71 -1.52 5.52 -6.76
C LEU A 71 -0.27 5.17 -5.96
N TRP A 72 0.73 6.05 -5.98
CA TRP A 72 2.01 5.79 -5.32
C TRP A 72 2.57 7.05 -4.67
N GLY A 73 3.04 6.92 -3.43
CA GLY A 73 3.73 7.97 -2.70
C GLY A 73 5.23 7.98 -2.98
N ASP A 74 5.81 9.14 -3.28
CA ASP A 74 7.23 9.26 -3.64
C ASP A 74 8.20 9.04 -2.48
N ARG A 75 7.67 8.97 -1.25
CA ARG A 75 8.39 8.62 -0.01
C ARG A 75 8.11 7.18 0.44
N ASP A 76 7.54 6.34 -0.42
CA ASP A 76 7.31 4.93 -0.12
C ASP A 76 8.64 4.20 0.12
N GLY A 77 8.84 3.73 1.36
CA GLY A 77 10.04 2.98 1.76
C GLY A 77 9.99 1.49 1.44
N PHE A 78 8.85 0.95 0.98
CA PHE A 78 8.67 -0.47 0.69
C PHE A 78 8.73 -0.78 -0.81
N LEU A 79 8.10 0.05 -1.64
CA LEU A 79 7.94 -0.18 -3.06
C LEU A 79 8.58 0.97 -3.86
N PRO A 80 9.65 0.71 -4.61
CA PRO A 80 10.36 1.74 -5.34
C PRO A 80 9.59 2.22 -6.57
N ARG A 81 9.91 3.40 -7.04
CA ARG A 81 9.32 4.04 -8.23
C ARG A 81 9.41 3.17 -9.48
N GLY A 82 10.54 2.50 -9.67
CA GLY A 82 10.76 1.64 -10.84
C GLY A 82 9.76 0.52 -10.98
N ASP A 83 9.31 -0.06 -9.86
CA ASP A 83 8.29 -1.11 -9.85
C ASP A 83 6.93 -0.56 -10.30
N GLN A 84 6.59 0.67 -9.91
CA GLN A 84 5.35 1.32 -10.31
C GLN A 84 5.36 1.70 -11.80
N GLU A 85 6.49 2.16 -12.29
CA GLU A 85 6.68 2.46 -13.72
C GLU A 85 6.61 1.18 -14.57
N ALA A 86 7.20 0.08 -14.10
CA ALA A 86 7.10 -1.24 -14.73
C ALA A 86 5.64 -1.74 -14.75
N LEU A 87 4.92 -1.56 -13.65
CA LEU A 87 3.50 -1.93 -13.56
C LEU A 87 2.65 -1.11 -14.54
N ALA A 88 2.87 0.20 -14.61
CA ALA A 88 2.18 1.08 -15.54
C ALA A 88 2.47 0.72 -17.01
N ALA A 89 3.70 0.34 -17.32
CA ALA A 89 4.08 -0.10 -18.66
C ALA A 89 3.45 -1.44 -19.06
N ALA A 90 3.24 -2.35 -18.09
CA ALA A 90 2.67 -3.67 -18.32
C ALA A 90 1.15 -3.67 -18.44
N ILE A 91 0.44 -2.70 -17.90
CA ILE A 91 -1.02 -2.61 -17.92
C ILE A 91 -1.47 -1.60 -18.96
N PRO A 92 -2.02 -2.03 -20.11
CA PRO A 92 -2.45 -1.13 -21.17
C PRO A 92 -3.49 -0.11 -20.68
N GLY A 93 -3.27 1.17 -20.99
CA GLY A 93 -4.18 2.25 -20.61
C GLY A 93 -4.19 2.60 -19.11
N SER A 94 -3.31 2.02 -18.31
CA SER A 94 -3.15 2.39 -16.91
C SER A 94 -2.55 3.80 -16.77
N ARG A 95 -2.80 4.43 -15.62
CA ARG A 95 -2.25 5.73 -15.27
C ARG A 95 -1.59 5.65 -13.89
N LEU A 96 -0.33 6.10 -13.82
CA LEU A 96 0.39 6.27 -12.56
C LEU A 96 0.23 7.71 -12.06
N VAL A 97 -0.28 7.86 -10.84
CA VAL A 97 -0.37 9.15 -10.13
C VAL A 97 0.60 9.14 -8.96
N VAL A 98 1.56 10.05 -8.99
CA VAL A 98 2.54 10.21 -7.93
C VAL A 98 2.00 11.21 -6.89
N TYR A 99 2.03 10.79 -5.63
CA TYR A 99 1.70 11.61 -4.47
C TYR A 99 2.99 12.14 -3.86
N GLU A 100 3.22 13.44 -4.00
CA GLU A 100 4.43 14.09 -3.47
C GLU A 100 4.43 14.09 -1.95
N ASP A 101 5.63 13.95 -1.37
CA ASP A 101 5.88 13.94 0.08
C ASP A 101 5.00 12.94 0.86
N THR A 102 4.62 11.83 0.23
CA THR A 102 3.66 10.84 0.75
C THR A 102 4.32 9.47 0.84
N GLY A 103 4.06 8.75 1.92
CA GLY A 103 4.58 7.41 2.17
C GLY A 103 3.80 6.30 1.45
N HIS A 104 3.97 5.08 1.93
CA HIS A 104 3.34 3.88 1.36
C HIS A 104 1.81 3.91 1.45
N ALA A 105 1.27 4.36 2.60
CA ALA A 105 -0.16 4.39 2.84
C ALA A 105 -0.79 5.74 2.38
N VAL A 106 -0.81 5.98 1.07
CA VAL A 106 -1.33 7.21 0.48
C VAL A 106 -2.74 7.55 0.94
N HIS A 107 -3.58 6.54 1.17
CA HIS A 107 -4.97 6.69 1.63
C HIS A 107 -5.09 7.06 3.11
N TRP A 108 -4.04 6.89 3.92
CA TRP A 108 -3.99 7.38 5.29
C TRP A 108 -3.53 8.84 5.36
N GLU A 109 -2.59 9.21 4.48
CA GLU A 109 -2.01 10.55 4.48
C GLU A 109 -2.84 11.55 3.68
N GLN A 110 -3.44 11.13 2.56
CA GLN A 110 -4.21 12.00 1.66
C GLN A 110 -5.58 11.38 1.28
N PRO A 111 -6.46 11.08 2.26
CA PRO A 111 -7.70 10.34 2.02
C PRO A 111 -8.65 11.04 1.05
N GLU A 112 -8.79 12.37 1.12
CA GLU A 112 -9.66 13.13 0.24
C GLU A 112 -9.18 13.08 -1.22
N ARG A 113 -7.87 13.16 -1.44
CA ARG A 113 -7.28 13.08 -2.78
C ARG A 113 -7.44 11.68 -3.36
N VAL A 114 -7.19 10.64 -2.56
CA VAL A 114 -7.40 9.25 -2.98
C VAL A 114 -8.87 9.01 -3.34
N ALA A 115 -9.81 9.48 -2.53
CA ALA A 115 -11.23 9.37 -2.83
C ALA A 115 -11.60 10.07 -4.15
N ALA A 116 -11.07 11.27 -4.40
CA ALA A 116 -11.31 12.01 -5.63
C ALA A 116 -10.73 11.28 -6.86
N ASP A 117 -9.54 10.72 -6.76
CA ASP A 117 -8.90 9.94 -7.83
C ASP A 117 -9.70 8.66 -8.17
N ILE A 118 -10.22 7.96 -7.15
CA ILE A 118 -11.09 6.78 -7.33
C ILE A 118 -12.41 7.16 -8.02
N VAL A 119 -13.05 8.23 -7.57
CA VAL A 119 -14.29 8.74 -8.20
C VAL A 119 -14.03 9.12 -9.66
N GLY A 120 -12.90 9.77 -9.95
CA GLY A 120 -12.49 10.12 -11.31
C GLY A 120 -12.33 8.90 -12.21
N LEU A 121 -11.70 7.84 -11.73
CA LEU A 121 -11.59 6.57 -12.47
C LEU A 121 -12.97 5.95 -12.72
N ALA A 122 -13.81 5.89 -11.70
CA ALA A 122 -15.15 5.32 -11.82
C ALA A 122 -16.03 6.07 -12.84
N ALA A 123 -15.90 7.38 -12.94
CA ALA A 123 -16.59 8.21 -13.93
C ALA A 123 -16.11 7.91 -15.36
N GLN A 124 -14.80 7.72 -15.57
CA GLN A 124 -14.23 7.38 -16.88
C GLN A 124 -14.67 6.01 -17.39
N VAL A 125 -14.84 5.03 -16.50
CA VAL A 125 -15.26 3.67 -16.86
C VAL A 125 -16.73 3.60 -17.26
N ARG A 126 -17.56 4.54 -16.79
CA ARG A 126 -19.01 4.59 -17.08
C ARG A 126 -19.35 5.33 -18.39
N SER A 127 -18.40 6.03 -18.94
CA SER A 127 -18.56 6.75 -20.22
C SER A 127 -18.03 5.93 -21.39
#